data_a4e1171a5975a3885b3118d27da3ee49
#
_entry.id   a4e1171a5975a3885b3118d27da3ee49
#
_cell.length_a   1.000
_cell.length_b   1.000
_cell.length_c   1.000
_cell.angle_alpha   90.00
_cell.angle_beta   90.00
_cell.angle_gamma   90.00
#
_symmetry.space_group_name_H-M   'P 1'
#
loop_
_entity.id
_entity.type
_entity.pdbx_description
1 polymer ?
#
loop_
_entity_poly.entity_id
_entity_poly.type
_entity_poly.pdbx_seq_one_letter_code
_entity_poly.pdbx_strand_id
1 'polypeptide(L)'
;MKMMDLLPPDQAGRIGAIISDRESTAAALMTTDFITAARETKVSEILQQIRASRRTHDSVSHIYIVAGEERQLAGGVDLRDLVLAADAVALEDLMVSLVVTAQQGDMREDLAELFAKYHFRMLPIVDAKDHLLGVIHYRDIMRGLITRARA
;
A
#
# COMPACT_ATOMS: atom_id res chain seq x y z
N MET A 1 -15.25 -14.20 7.47
CA MET A 1 -16.21 -15.00 8.21
C MET A 1 -16.56 -14.34 9.53
N LYS A 2 -17.82 -14.36 9.89
CA LYS A 2 -18.31 -13.74 11.11
C LYS A 2 -18.59 -14.81 12.16
N MET A 3 -17.62 -15.08 13.00
CA MET A 3 -17.75 -16.11 14.03
C MET A 3 -18.27 -15.59 15.36
N MET A 4 -18.24 -14.30 15.56
CA MET A 4 -18.65 -13.69 16.83
C MET A 4 -20.08 -14.04 17.23
N ASP A 5 -20.97 -14.08 16.24
CA ASP A 5 -22.39 -14.29 16.50
C ASP A 5 -22.72 -15.70 16.97
N LEU A 6 -21.75 -16.60 16.88
CA LEU A 6 -21.94 -18.01 17.24
C LEU A 6 -21.44 -18.34 18.63
N LEU A 7 -20.97 -17.34 19.40
CA LEU A 7 -20.30 -17.58 20.67
C LEU A 7 -21.00 -16.88 21.83
N PRO A 8 -20.87 -17.46 23.05
CA PRO A 8 -21.33 -16.79 24.27
C PRO A 8 -20.65 -15.43 24.45
N PRO A 9 -21.25 -14.52 25.21
CA PRO A 9 -20.71 -13.16 25.36
C PRO A 9 -19.26 -13.08 25.82
N ASP A 10 -18.84 -13.93 26.72
CA ASP A 10 -17.46 -13.94 27.20
C ASP A 10 -16.51 -14.42 26.13
N GLN A 11 -16.90 -15.42 25.36
CA GLN A 11 -16.12 -15.90 24.22
C GLN A 11 -16.24 -14.96 23.04
N ALA A 12 -17.38 -14.29 22.89
CA ALA A 12 -17.55 -13.30 21.83
C ALA A 12 -16.56 -12.14 22.00
N GLY A 13 -16.25 -11.74 23.24
CA GLY A 13 -15.24 -10.75 23.50
C GLY A 13 -13.85 -11.19 23.06
N ARG A 14 -13.53 -12.46 23.30
CA ARG A 14 -12.24 -13.03 22.89
C ARG A 14 -12.15 -13.14 21.37
N ILE A 15 -13.24 -13.58 20.74
CA ILE A 15 -13.30 -13.65 19.29
C ILE A 15 -13.26 -12.24 18.68
N GLY A 16 -13.89 -11.29 19.36
CA GLY A 16 -13.82 -9.89 18.93
C GLY A 16 -12.39 -9.38 18.89
N ALA A 17 -11.59 -9.74 19.91
CA ALA A 17 -10.19 -9.37 19.94
C ALA A 17 -9.42 -10.04 18.79
N ILE A 18 -9.70 -11.32 18.52
CA ILE A 18 -9.06 -12.03 17.39
C ILE A 18 -9.43 -11.39 16.06
N ILE A 19 -10.71 -11.05 15.88
CA ILE A 19 -11.17 -10.40 14.66
C ILE A 19 -10.53 -9.03 14.51
N SER A 20 -10.41 -8.30 15.61
CA SER A 20 -9.75 -7.00 15.61
C SER A 20 -8.29 -7.14 15.19
N ASP A 21 -7.60 -8.17 15.69
CA ASP A 21 -6.21 -8.44 15.30
C ASP A 21 -6.13 -8.77 13.80
N ARG A 22 -7.06 -9.56 13.30
CA ARG A 22 -7.13 -9.85 11.85
C ARG A 22 -7.38 -8.58 11.05
N GLU A 23 -8.27 -7.71 11.54
CA GLU A 23 -8.54 -6.44 10.89
C GLU A 23 -7.36 -5.49 10.98
N SER A 24 -6.43 -5.76 11.88
CA SER A 24 -5.22 -4.96 12.05
C SER A 24 -4.05 -5.48 11.21
N THR A 25 -4.23 -6.55 10.44
CA THR A 25 -3.19 -7.04 9.54
C THR A 25 -3.12 -6.20 8.27
N ALA A 26 -1.97 -6.24 7.63
CA ALA A 26 -1.78 -5.55 6.35
C ALA A 26 -2.83 -5.99 5.33
N ALA A 27 -3.13 -7.28 5.26
CA ALA A 27 -4.13 -7.78 4.32
C ALA A 27 -5.51 -7.14 4.52
N ALA A 28 -5.89 -6.92 5.77
CA ALA A 28 -7.19 -6.32 6.08
C ALA A 28 -7.21 -4.81 5.88
N LEU A 29 -6.06 -4.16 6.03
CA LEU A 29 -5.95 -2.69 5.98
C LEU A 29 -5.65 -2.16 4.58
N MET A 30 -5.12 -3.01 3.70
CA MET A 30 -4.68 -2.56 2.38
C MET A 30 -5.85 -2.32 1.43
N THR A 31 -5.59 -1.48 0.44
CA THR A 31 -6.47 -1.27 -0.71
C THR A 31 -5.78 -1.78 -1.96
N THR A 32 -6.59 -2.18 -2.95
CA THR A 32 -6.06 -2.56 -4.26
C THR A 32 -6.10 -1.39 -5.23
N ASP A 33 -6.45 -0.21 -4.78
CA ASP A 33 -6.46 1.00 -5.59
C ASP A 33 -5.07 1.62 -5.64
N PHE A 34 -4.26 1.17 -6.57
CA PHE A 34 -2.91 1.67 -6.81
C PHE A 34 -2.59 1.59 -8.30
N ILE A 35 -1.54 2.29 -8.69
CA ILE A 35 -1.14 2.36 -10.09
C ILE A 35 0.19 1.63 -10.27
N THR A 36 0.25 0.76 -11.27
CA THR A 36 1.49 0.09 -11.65
C THR A 36 1.86 0.46 -13.08
N ALA A 37 3.14 0.33 -13.38
CA ALA A 37 3.65 0.57 -14.72
C ALA A 37 4.89 -0.27 -14.95
N ALA A 38 5.25 -0.47 -16.22
CA ALA A 38 6.47 -1.13 -16.61
C ALA A 38 7.64 -0.15 -16.56
N ARG A 39 8.86 -0.69 -16.48
CA ARG A 39 10.09 0.12 -16.43
C ARG A 39 10.22 1.07 -17.61
N GLU A 40 9.80 0.63 -18.79
CA GLU A 40 9.99 1.35 -20.04
C GLU A 40 8.93 2.42 -20.27
N THR A 41 7.90 2.45 -19.48
CA THR A 41 6.81 3.43 -19.61
C THR A 41 7.39 4.84 -19.49
N LYS A 42 6.99 5.72 -20.41
CA LYS A 42 7.45 7.10 -20.38
C LYS A 42 6.60 7.94 -19.44
N VAL A 43 7.18 9.02 -18.94
CA VAL A 43 6.48 9.96 -18.05
C VAL A 43 5.19 10.46 -18.70
N SER A 44 5.22 10.84 -19.98
CA SER A 44 4.01 11.29 -20.69
C SER A 44 2.92 10.25 -20.70
N GLU A 45 3.27 8.99 -20.87
CA GLU A 45 2.31 7.89 -20.94
C GLU A 45 1.62 7.67 -19.58
N ILE A 46 2.41 7.64 -18.51
CA ILE A 46 1.82 7.41 -17.19
C ILE A 46 1.00 8.60 -16.72
N LEU A 47 1.39 9.83 -17.05
CA LEU A 47 0.62 11.01 -16.70
C LEU A 47 -0.73 11.02 -17.41
N GLN A 48 -0.78 10.63 -18.69
CA GLN A 48 -2.04 10.48 -19.41
C GLN A 48 -2.93 9.44 -18.77
N GLN A 49 -2.36 8.31 -18.39
CA GLN A 49 -3.08 7.23 -17.76
C GLN A 49 -3.69 7.67 -16.44
N ILE A 50 -2.92 8.41 -15.64
CA ILE A 50 -3.39 8.94 -14.36
C ILE A 50 -4.57 9.89 -14.58
N ARG A 51 -4.46 10.81 -15.53
CA ARG A 51 -5.51 11.79 -15.81
C ARG A 51 -6.79 11.13 -16.29
N ALA A 52 -6.68 10.06 -17.04
CA ALA A 52 -7.83 9.35 -17.57
C ALA A 52 -8.50 8.42 -16.54
N SER A 53 -7.79 8.04 -15.50
CA SER A 53 -8.25 7.01 -14.58
C SER A 53 -9.27 7.47 -13.54
N ARG A 54 -9.41 8.77 -13.33
CA ARG A 54 -10.29 9.35 -12.31
C ARG A 54 -10.05 8.81 -10.90
N ARG A 55 -8.82 8.44 -10.61
CA ARG A 55 -8.47 7.91 -9.29
C ARG A 55 -8.45 9.02 -8.25
N THR A 56 -8.51 8.61 -6.97
CA THR A 56 -8.41 9.57 -5.87
C THR A 56 -7.00 10.15 -5.78
N HIS A 57 -6.86 11.29 -5.15
CA HIS A 57 -5.56 11.94 -4.96
C HIS A 57 -4.56 11.03 -4.26
N ASP A 58 -5.04 10.24 -3.30
CA ASP A 58 -4.16 9.39 -2.51
C ASP A 58 -3.58 8.24 -3.33
N SER A 59 -4.40 7.66 -4.21
CA SER A 59 -3.96 6.49 -4.99
C SER A 59 -2.95 6.85 -6.06
N VAL A 60 -2.85 8.13 -6.44
CA VAL A 60 -1.91 8.56 -7.48
C VAL A 60 -0.61 9.14 -6.93
N SER A 61 -0.47 9.26 -5.62
CA SER A 61 0.71 9.88 -5.03
C SER A 61 1.99 9.10 -5.30
N HIS A 62 1.88 7.82 -5.57
CA HIS A 62 3.02 6.95 -5.84
C HIS A 62 2.65 5.92 -6.90
N ILE A 63 3.56 5.68 -7.83
CA ILE A 63 3.39 4.70 -8.90
C ILE A 63 4.38 3.57 -8.64
N TYR A 64 3.91 2.33 -8.71
CA TYR A 64 4.74 1.16 -8.46
C TYR A 64 5.17 0.53 -9.78
N ILE A 65 6.46 0.28 -9.91
CA ILE A 65 7.03 -0.30 -11.11
C ILE A 65 7.12 -1.80 -10.92
N VAL A 66 6.50 -2.54 -11.84
CA VAL A 66 6.55 -4.00 -11.85
C VAL A 66 7.34 -4.46 -13.06
N ALA A 67 8.05 -5.57 -12.93
CA ALA A 67 8.96 -6.04 -13.96
C ALA A 67 8.89 -7.55 -14.11
N GLY A 68 9.26 -8.03 -15.29
CA GLY A 68 9.31 -9.45 -15.61
C GLY A 68 7.93 -10.02 -15.90
N GLU A 69 7.92 -11.28 -16.31
CA GLU A 69 6.68 -11.98 -16.66
C GLU A 69 5.78 -12.14 -15.42
N GLU A 70 6.37 -12.28 -14.24
CA GLU A 70 5.61 -12.44 -13.01
C GLU A 70 5.19 -11.11 -12.38
N ARG A 71 5.57 -9.99 -12.98
CA ARG A 71 5.17 -8.67 -12.52
C ARG A 71 5.54 -8.43 -11.05
N GLN A 72 6.78 -8.71 -10.72
CA GLN A 72 7.29 -8.47 -9.38
C GLN A 72 7.59 -6.99 -9.17
N LEU A 73 7.42 -6.54 -7.94
CA LEU A 73 7.70 -5.15 -7.58
C LEU A 73 9.18 -4.85 -7.78
N ALA A 74 9.48 -3.87 -8.63
CA ALA A 74 10.84 -3.49 -8.98
C ALA A 74 11.24 -2.15 -8.39
N GLY A 75 10.29 -1.27 -8.13
CA GLY A 75 10.59 0.05 -7.60
C GLY A 75 9.35 0.90 -7.49
N GLY A 76 9.54 2.15 -7.13
CA GLY A 76 8.45 3.10 -7.02
C GLY A 76 8.87 4.48 -7.50
N VAL A 77 7.91 5.27 -7.95
CA VAL A 77 8.12 6.64 -8.42
C VAL A 77 7.10 7.54 -7.74
N ASP A 78 7.58 8.62 -7.13
CA ASP A 78 6.72 9.62 -6.52
C ASP A 78 6.12 10.51 -7.62
N LEU A 79 4.84 10.85 -7.48
CA LEU A 79 4.17 11.72 -8.45
C LEU A 79 4.89 13.04 -8.65
N ARG A 80 5.51 13.58 -7.60
CA ARG A 80 6.26 14.84 -7.71
C ARG A 80 7.43 14.72 -8.69
N ASP A 81 8.09 13.58 -8.69
CA ASP A 81 9.20 13.34 -9.62
C ASP A 81 8.72 13.25 -11.06
N LEU A 82 7.52 12.69 -11.25
CA LEU A 82 6.90 12.64 -12.58
C LEU A 82 6.61 14.03 -13.11
N VAL A 83 6.08 14.89 -12.26
CA VAL A 83 5.72 16.25 -12.66
C VAL A 83 6.93 17.06 -13.07
N LEU A 84 8.07 16.81 -12.44
CA LEU A 84 9.31 17.55 -12.70
C LEU A 84 10.14 16.97 -13.84
N ALA A 85 9.83 15.76 -14.29
CA ALA A 85 10.59 15.09 -15.33
C ALA A 85 10.10 15.47 -16.73
N ALA A 86 10.99 15.32 -17.71
CA ALA A 86 10.61 15.51 -19.10
C ALA A 86 9.75 14.35 -19.59
N ASP A 87 8.89 14.63 -20.56
CA ASP A 87 7.90 13.67 -21.07
C ASP A 87 8.49 12.37 -21.60
N ALA A 88 9.67 12.43 -22.19
CA ALA A 88 10.30 11.28 -22.82
C ALA A 88 11.11 10.39 -21.87
N VAL A 89 11.24 10.79 -20.62
CA VAL A 89 12.02 10.03 -19.61
C VAL A 89 11.27 8.74 -19.27
N ALA A 90 11.99 7.62 -19.23
CA ALA A 90 11.42 6.34 -18.81
C ALA A 90 11.33 6.28 -17.28
N LEU A 91 10.30 5.60 -16.79
CA LEU A 91 10.08 5.51 -15.35
C LEU A 91 11.25 4.83 -14.63
N GLU A 92 11.92 3.89 -15.28
CA GLU A 92 13.09 3.23 -14.68
C GLU A 92 14.22 4.21 -14.33
N ASP A 93 14.29 5.33 -15.03
CA ASP A 93 15.30 6.35 -14.75
C ASP A 93 14.95 7.24 -13.57
N LEU A 94 13.70 7.20 -13.14
CA LEU A 94 13.21 7.97 -12.00
C LEU A 94 12.97 7.12 -10.76
N MET A 95 12.80 5.82 -10.92
CA MET A 95 12.35 4.97 -9.82
C MET A 95 13.40 4.80 -8.74
N VAL A 96 12.90 4.63 -7.52
CA VAL A 96 13.69 4.17 -6.39
C VAL A 96 13.57 2.66 -6.36
N SER A 97 14.68 1.95 -6.50
CA SER A 97 14.69 0.49 -6.59
C SER A 97 14.51 -0.21 -5.25
N LEU A 98 15.00 0.41 -4.17
CA LEU A 98 14.86 -0.16 -2.84
C LEU A 98 13.59 0.36 -2.20
N VAL A 99 12.49 -0.35 -2.45
CA VAL A 99 11.18 0.01 -1.90
C VAL A 99 10.99 -0.76 -0.61
N VAL A 100 10.66 -0.04 0.46
CA VAL A 100 10.29 -0.68 1.72
C VAL A 100 8.91 -1.30 1.53
N THR A 101 8.80 -2.57 1.87
CA THR A 101 7.56 -3.33 1.71
C THR A 101 7.16 -3.98 3.03
N ALA A 102 5.91 -4.43 3.11
CA ALA A 102 5.44 -5.24 4.21
C ALA A 102 4.73 -6.47 3.67
N GLN A 103 4.51 -7.43 4.53
CA GLN A 103 3.83 -8.68 4.20
C GLN A 103 2.36 -8.60 4.63
N GLN A 104 1.53 -9.39 4.00
CA GLN A 104 0.09 -9.34 4.29
C GLN A 104 -0.26 -9.73 5.73
N GLY A 105 0.59 -10.47 6.41
CA GLY A 105 0.38 -10.86 7.80
C GLY A 105 0.92 -9.88 8.84
N ASP A 106 1.61 -8.84 8.42
CA ASP A 106 2.19 -7.86 9.34
C ASP A 106 1.07 -7.10 10.07
N MET A 107 1.32 -6.78 11.33
CA MET A 107 0.32 -6.14 12.17
C MET A 107 0.41 -4.62 12.10
N ARG A 108 -0.69 -3.96 12.46
CA ARG A 108 -0.78 -2.49 12.44
C ARG A 108 0.39 -1.82 13.14
N GLU A 109 0.81 -2.36 14.29
CA GLU A 109 1.88 -1.77 15.07
C GLU A 109 3.21 -1.81 14.31
N ASP A 110 3.49 -2.91 13.63
CA ASP A 110 4.70 -3.04 12.81
C ASP A 110 4.66 -2.09 11.62
N LEU A 111 3.48 -1.96 11.00
CA LEU A 111 3.30 -1.05 9.89
C LEU A 111 3.49 0.40 10.33
N ALA A 112 2.96 0.75 11.49
CA ALA A 112 3.12 2.09 12.05
C ALA A 112 4.58 2.44 12.28
N GLU A 113 5.38 1.47 12.74
CA GLU A 113 6.81 1.66 12.93
C GLU A 113 7.53 1.94 11.61
N LEU A 114 7.15 1.23 10.54
CA LEU A 114 7.73 1.47 9.22
C LEU A 114 7.41 2.88 8.73
N PHE A 115 6.16 3.30 8.86
CA PHE A 115 5.78 4.66 8.46
C PHE A 115 6.53 5.71 9.28
N ALA A 116 6.68 5.50 10.57
CA ALA A 116 7.39 6.45 11.44
C ALA A 116 8.88 6.51 11.07
N LYS A 117 9.48 5.37 10.74
CA LYS A 117 10.90 5.29 10.45
C LYS A 117 11.26 5.90 9.09
N TYR A 118 10.44 5.66 8.08
CA TYR A 118 10.76 6.02 6.70
C TYR A 118 9.99 7.20 6.15
N HIS A 119 8.96 7.66 6.83
CA HIS A 119 8.19 8.88 6.49
C HIS A 119 7.55 8.87 5.11
N PHE A 120 7.08 7.71 4.63
CA PHE A 120 6.39 7.68 3.35
C PHE A 120 4.87 7.77 3.54
N ARG A 121 4.16 8.03 2.43
CA ARG A 121 2.70 8.17 2.43
C ARG A 121 1.98 6.85 2.18
N MET A 122 2.61 5.96 1.44
CA MET A 122 2.04 4.68 1.05
C MET A 122 3.07 3.59 1.29
N LEU A 123 2.58 2.43 1.68
CA LEU A 123 3.42 1.26 1.92
C LEU A 123 2.90 0.11 1.07
N PRO A 124 3.72 -0.43 0.16
CA PRO A 124 3.30 -1.56 -0.65
C PRO A 124 3.35 -2.86 0.15
N ILE A 125 2.33 -3.68 -0.06
CA ILE A 125 2.21 -5.00 0.57
C ILE A 125 2.48 -6.05 -0.50
N VAL A 126 3.41 -6.94 -0.24
CA VAL A 126 3.82 -7.96 -1.20
C VAL A 126 3.72 -9.35 -0.60
N ASP A 127 3.70 -10.36 -1.47
CA ASP A 127 3.78 -11.75 -1.05
C ASP A 127 5.25 -12.20 -0.99
N ALA A 128 5.49 -13.47 -0.70
CA ALA A 128 6.84 -14.01 -0.56
C ALA A 128 7.65 -13.96 -1.87
N LYS A 129 6.98 -13.76 -3.00
CA LYS A 129 7.62 -13.67 -4.32
C LYS A 129 7.68 -12.24 -4.85
N ASP A 130 7.45 -11.26 -3.98
CA ASP A 130 7.47 -9.82 -4.33
C ASP A 130 6.38 -9.38 -5.30
N HIS A 131 5.28 -10.12 -5.37
CA HIS A 131 4.11 -9.66 -6.11
C HIS A 131 3.38 -8.60 -5.29
N LEU A 132 3.05 -7.50 -5.92
CA LEU A 132 2.34 -6.40 -5.26
C LEU A 132 0.87 -6.80 -5.05
N LEU A 133 0.45 -6.91 -3.81
CA LEU A 133 -0.90 -7.32 -3.43
C LEU A 133 -1.81 -6.13 -3.18
N GLY A 134 -1.28 -5.07 -2.60
CA GLY A 134 -2.04 -3.90 -2.26
C GLY A 134 -1.14 -2.83 -1.69
N VAL A 135 -1.75 -1.74 -1.23
CA VAL A 135 -1.01 -0.66 -0.58
C VAL A 135 -1.78 -0.19 0.65
N ILE A 136 -1.05 0.36 1.61
CA ILE A 136 -1.65 0.95 2.80
C ILE A 136 -1.23 2.41 2.85
N HIS A 137 -2.20 3.29 3.10
CA HIS A 137 -1.92 4.72 3.24
C HIS A 137 -1.59 5.06 4.68
N TYR A 138 -0.64 5.97 4.85
CA TYR A 138 -0.21 6.42 6.17
C TYR A 138 -1.37 6.85 7.06
N ARG A 139 -2.30 7.64 6.51
CA ARG A 139 -3.40 8.16 7.31
C ARG A 139 -4.32 7.06 7.84
N ASP A 140 -4.46 5.94 7.11
CA ASP A 140 -5.33 4.85 7.56
C ASP A 140 -4.72 4.13 8.76
N ILE A 141 -3.40 4.01 8.80
CA ILE A 141 -2.70 3.46 9.96
C ILE A 141 -2.83 4.40 11.16
N MET A 142 -2.57 5.68 10.95
CA MET A 142 -2.59 6.66 12.05
C MET A 142 -4.00 6.87 12.59
N ARG A 143 -5.01 6.88 11.72
CA ARG A 143 -6.40 7.00 12.14
C ARG A 143 -6.78 5.85 13.07
N GLY A 144 -6.41 4.62 12.72
CA GLY A 144 -6.68 3.46 13.54
C GLY A 144 -6.02 3.55 14.90
N LEU A 145 -4.78 4.01 14.96
CA LEU A 145 -4.05 4.17 16.22
C LEU A 145 -4.69 5.23 17.11
N ILE A 146 -5.09 6.35 16.54
CA ILE A 146 -5.76 7.41 17.27
C ILE A 146 -7.07 6.90 17.86
N THR A 147 -7.85 6.19 17.07
CA THR A 147 -9.12 5.63 17.51
C THR A 147 -8.90 4.67 18.68
N ARG A 148 -7.89 3.80 18.58
CA ARG A 148 -7.57 2.85 19.65
C ARG A 148 -7.10 3.55 20.91
N ALA A 149 -6.34 4.62 20.78
CA ALA A 149 -5.85 5.39 21.93
C ALA A 149 -7.00 6.06 22.67
N ARG A 150 -8.07 6.43 21.98
CA ARG A 150 -9.25 7.05 22.59
C ARG A 150 -10.19 6.04 23.23
N ALA A 151 -10.13 4.83 22.76
CA ALA A 151 -10.97 3.76 23.29
C ALA A 151 -10.41 3.23 24.61
#